data_40174dff6d6b99d9870a380bc9d84f98
#
_entry.id   40174dff6d6b99d9870a380bc9d84f98
#
_cell.length_a   1.000
_cell.length_b   1.000
_cell.length_c   1.000
_cell.angle_alpha   90.00
_cell.angle_beta   90.00
_cell.angle_gamma   90.00
#
_symmetry.space_group_name_H-M   'P 1'
#
loop_
_entity.id
_entity.type
_entity.pdbx_description
1 polymer ?
#
loop_
_entity_poly.entity_id
_entity_poly.type
_entity_poly.pdbx_seq_one_letter_code
_entity_poly.pdbx_strand_id
1 'polypeptide(L)'
;MKLYLISGLPRSGRHFLTTVINQNPKFYTVVQTPLCELVYRQFSLWVDRDGEYQEDLLNDKIRNMQYPFLKDYIANFFSNLTDKKIVFDSSFTWHNRYNIWMLKLIYGEAPKVICCVRNMEEIAGSYTNLYNNNGRFFEEYLMYDGNDLVKTYNELWKTRSSSFRGSLHIVKYNDLVDDHDNTMKKIYKFIEQPYFKTDFKKLKRNKDYNKAEKLHSLEGLHNITEGLKKSDTNINKTLSKIQIKYWKRMNWWNK
;
A
#
# COMPACT_ATOMS: atom_id res chain seq x y z
N MET A 1 1.00 19.35 -8.54
CA MET A 1 1.49 17.97 -8.36
C MET A 1 0.29 17.03 -8.36
N LYS A 2 0.38 15.86 -9.02
CA LYS A 2 -0.67 14.82 -9.02
C LYS A 2 -0.23 13.65 -8.15
N LEU A 3 -1.01 13.32 -7.14
CA LEU A 3 -0.72 12.25 -6.19
C LEU A 3 -1.54 11.01 -6.54
N TYR A 4 -0.87 9.87 -6.65
CA TYR A 4 -1.47 8.54 -6.70
C TYR A 4 -1.00 7.71 -5.52
N LEU A 5 -1.80 6.73 -5.15
CA LEU A 5 -1.54 5.91 -3.97
C LEU A 5 -1.34 4.45 -4.34
N ILE A 6 -0.35 3.83 -3.72
CA ILE A 6 -0.12 2.38 -3.81
C ILE A 6 -0.36 1.80 -2.43
N SER A 7 -1.21 0.80 -2.36
CA SER A 7 -1.55 0.11 -1.11
C SER A 7 -1.65 -1.39 -1.33
N GLY A 8 -2.09 -2.13 -0.34
CA GLY A 8 -2.34 -3.55 -0.49
C GLY A 8 -1.98 -4.36 0.75
N LEU A 9 -2.16 -5.66 0.62
CA LEU A 9 -1.84 -6.59 1.70
C LEU A 9 -0.32 -6.71 1.89
N PRO A 10 0.15 -6.99 3.11
CA PRO A 10 1.54 -7.36 3.33
C PRO A 10 1.92 -8.55 2.44
N ARG A 11 3.16 -8.60 1.96
CA ARG A 11 3.68 -9.70 1.12
C ARG A 11 2.96 -9.89 -0.24
N SER A 12 2.16 -8.93 -0.67
CA SER A 12 1.38 -8.99 -1.92
C SER A 12 2.09 -8.41 -3.15
N GLY A 13 3.38 -8.05 -3.03
CA GLY A 13 4.16 -7.48 -4.15
C GLY A 13 4.04 -5.96 -4.30
N ARG A 14 3.54 -5.23 -3.29
CA ARG A 14 3.43 -3.77 -3.28
C ARG A 14 4.76 -3.09 -3.62
N HIS A 15 5.86 -3.49 -2.98
CA HIS A 15 7.20 -2.95 -3.23
C HIS A 15 7.70 -3.26 -4.65
N PHE A 16 7.39 -4.46 -5.16
CA PHE A 16 7.70 -4.84 -6.52
C PHE A 16 6.98 -3.90 -7.51
N LEU A 17 5.66 -3.70 -7.35
CA LEU A 17 4.89 -2.77 -8.18
C LEU A 17 5.44 -1.35 -8.12
N THR A 18 5.81 -0.85 -6.93
CA THR A 18 6.42 0.47 -6.76
C THR A 18 7.69 0.61 -7.59
N THR A 19 8.55 -0.43 -7.58
CA THR A 19 9.79 -0.46 -8.37
C THR A 19 9.50 -0.47 -9.88
N VAL A 20 8.47 -1.20 -10.32
CA VAL A 20 8.04 -1.25 -11.72
C VAL A 20 7.55 0.12 -12.18
N ILE A 21 6.68 0.77 -11.42
CA ILE A 21 6.13 2.10 -11.74
C ILE A 21 7.23 3.17 -11.80
N ASN A 22 8.25 3.05 -10.94
CA ASN A 22 9.38 4.00 -10.89
C ASN A 22 10.28 3.98 -12.13
N GLN A 23 10.14 3.01 -13.03
CA GLN A 23 10.87 3.04 -14.30
C GLN A 23 10.38 4.16 -15.24
N ASN A 24 9.14 4.63 -15.06
CA ASN A 24 8.64 5.76 -15.87
C ASN A 24 9.36 7.05 -15.45
N PRO A 25 10.12 7.69 -16.36
CA PRO A 25 10.92 8.88 -16.02
C PRO A 25 10.07 10.09 -15.59
N LYS A 26 8.77 10.10 -15.87
CA LYS A 26 7.83 11.16 -15.45
C LYS A 26 7.33 10.98 -14.04
N PHE A 27 7.53 9.78 -13.43
CA PHE A 27 7.00 9.42 -12.14
C PHE A 27 8.08 9.44 -11.06
N TYR A 28 7.67 9.69 -9.86
CA TYR A 28 8.44 9.45 -8.65
C TYR A 28 7.64 8.55 -7.72
N THR A 29 8.27 7.51 -7.22
CA THR A 29 7.61 6.56 -6.31
C THR A 29 8.41 6.45 -5.02
N VAL A 30 7.70 6.46 -3.91
CA VAL A 30 8.28 6.17 -2.59
C VAL A 30 7.73 4.83 -2.11
N VAL A 31 8.61 3.97 -1.65
CA VAL A 31 8.25 2.59 -1.30
C VAL A 31 7.48 2.51 0.02
N GLN A 32 7.85 3.37 0.95
CA GLN A 32 7.17 3.48 2.25
C GLN A 32 7.53 4.83 2.88
N THR A 33 6.50 5.60 3.24
CA THR A 33 6.65 6.86 3.94
C THR A 33 5.73 6.89 5.14
N PRO A 34 5.98 7.76 6.11
CA PRO A 34 5.05 8.06 7.19
C PRO A 34 3.92 9.00 6.74
N LEU A 35 3.85 9.40 5.45
CA LEU A 35 2.94 10.45 4.98
C LEU A 35 1.49 10.20 5.35
N CYS A 36 1.01 8.96 5.16
CA CYS A 36 -0.38 8.62 5.50
C CYS A 36 -0.69 8.89 6.96
N GLU A 37 0.19 8.47 7.85
CA GLU A 37 0.04 8.69 9.30
C GLU A 37 0.17 10.16 9.68
N LEU A 38 1.13 10.87 9.09
CA LEU A 38 1.32 12.30 9.34
C LEU A 38 0.09 13.11 8.92
N VAL A 39 -0.43 12.88 7.73
CA VAL A 39 -1.64 13.56 7.24
C VAL A 39 -2.86 13.20 8.08
N TYR A 40 -3.00 11.92 8.45
CA TYR A 40 -4.09 11.47 9.31
C TYR A 40 -4.06 12.17 10.68
N ARG A 41 -2.92 12.25 11.33
CA ARG A 41 -2.78 12.92 12.64
C ARG A 41 -3.09 14.42 12.54
N GLN A 42 -2.55 15.09 11.53
CA GLN A 42 -2.87 16.50 11.30
C GLN A 42 -4.37 16.70 11.03
N PHE A 43 -4.96 15.85 10.19
CA PHE A 43 -6.39 15.91 9.91
C PHE A 43 -7.24 15.66 11.17
N SER A 44 -6.84 14.70 12.02
CA SER A 44 -7.56 14.37 13.26
C SER A 44 -7.64 15.55 14.22
N LEU A 45 -6.57 16.33 14.34
CA LEU A 45 -6.57 17.54 15.19
C LEU A 45 -7.62 18.57 14.76
N TRP A 46 -7.96 18.62 13.46
CA TRP A 46 -8.95 19.55 12.93
C TRP A 46 -10.39 19.03 13.07
N VAL A 47 -10.61 17.72 13.18
CA VAL A 47 -11.95 17.12 13.21
C VAL A 47 -12.33 16.52 14.56
N ASP A 48 -11.40 16.44 15.48
CA ASP A 48 -11.64 15.97 16.85
C ASP A 48 -12.48 17.00 17.60
N ARG A 49 -13.72 16.61 17.90
CA ARG A 49 -14.72 17.51 18.52
C ARG A 49 -14.51 17.74 20.01
N ASP A 50 -13.74 16.87 20.64
CA ASP A 50 -13.48 16.91 22.09
C ASP A 50 -12.06 17.42 22.42
N GLY A 51 -11.32 17.89 21.41
CA GLY A 51 -9.94 18.37 21.56
C GLY A 51 -9.81 19.78 22.15
N GLU A 52 -8.68 20.07 22.75
CA GLU A 52 -8.34 21.36 23.38
C GLU A 52 -8.43 22.57 22.42
N TYR A 53 -8.41 22.34 21.11
CA TYR A 53 -8.39 23.38 20.07
C TYR A 53 -9.74 23.69 19.45
N GLN A 54 -10.85 23.19 20.01
CA GLN A 54 -12.17 23.39 19.44
C GLN A 54 -12.61 24.85 19.40
N GLU A 55 -12.26 25.61 20.42
CA GLU A 55 -12.60 27.05 20.48
C GLU A 55 -11.89 27.84 19.37
N ASP A 56 -10.66 27.49 19.05
CA ASP A 56 -9.89 28.11 17.95
C ASP A 56 -10.49 27.83 16.59
N LEU A 57 -11.16 26.68 16.43
CA LEU A 57 -11.82 26.27 15.19
C LEU A 57 -13.22 26.90 14.99
N LEU A 58 -13.72 27.66 15.95
CA LEU A 58 -14.94 28.48 15.78
C LEU A 58 -14.73 29.63 14.78
N ASN A 59 -13.46 30.03 14.56
CA ASN A 59 -13.13 31.00 13.53
C ASN A 59 -13.22 30.38 12.14
N ASP A 60 -14.21 30.80 11.34
CA ASP A 60 -14.45 30.28 9.99
C ASP A 60 -13.24 30.42 9.05
N LYS A 61 -12.42 31.46 9.19
CA LYS A 61 -11.21 31.64 8.39
C LYS A 61 -10.18 30.55 8.71
N ILE A 62 -9.97 30.24 9.98
CA ILE A 62 -9.06 29.18 10.42
C ILE A 62 -9.56 27.83 9.94
N ARG A 63 -10.83 27.53 10.18
CA ARG A 63 -11.45 26.27 9.76
C ARG A 63 -11.38 26.06 8.24
N ASN A 64 -11.57 27.12 7.44
CA ASN A 64 -11.48 27.04 5.98
C ASN A 64 -10.06 26.87 5.46
N MET A 65 -9.02 27.10 6.27
CA MET A 65 -7.62 26.83 5.91
C MET A 65 -7.25 25.35 6.02
N GLN A 66 -8.02 24.54 6.72
CA GLN A 66 -7.73 23.14 7.00
C GLN A 66 -7.32 22.34 5.76
N TYR A 67 -8.16 22.32 4.73
CA TYR A 67 -7.89 21.49 3.54
C TYR A 67 -6.78 22.08 2.65
N PRO A 68 -6.74 23.38 2.37
CA PRO A 68 -5.58 23.99 1.71
C PRO A 68 -4.27 23.71 2.43
N PHE A 69 -4.22 23.88 3.76
CA PHE A 69 -3.03 23.60 4.57
C PHE A 69 -2.56 22.15 4.42
N LEU A 70 -3.46 21.17 4.53
CA LEU A 70 -3.12 19.76 4.37
C LEU A 70 -2.67 19.42 2.95
N LYS A 71 -3.27 20.05 1.94
CA LYS A 71 -2.86 19.90 0.55
C LYS A 71 -1.45 20.44 0.30
N ASP A 72 -1.14 21.60 0.86
CA ASP A 72 0.19 22.21 0.78
C ASP A 72 1.22 21.41 1.59
N TYR A 73 0.84 20.88 2.75
CA TYR A 73 1.68 19.97 3.54
C TYR A 73 2.12 18.75 2.73
N ILE A 74 1.18 18.08 2.05
CA ILE A 74 1.47 16.94 1.16
C ILE A 74 2.36 17.39 -0.02
N ALA A 75 2.06 18.54 -0.62
CA ALA A 75 2.84 19.06 -1.74
C ALA A 75 4.28 19.36 -1.33
N ASN A 76 4.48 20.00 -0.18
CA ASN A 76 5.79 20.33 0.38
C ASN A 76 6.57 19.07 0.76
N PHE A 77 5.91 18.02 1.30
CA PHE A 77 6.55 16.74 1.57
C PHE A 77 7.24 16.20 0.31
N PHE A 78 6.55 16.19 -0.83
CA PHE A 78 7.13 15.68 -2.07
C PHE A 78 8.10 16.65 -2.75
N SER A 79 7.90 17.95 -2.66
CA SER A 79 8.81 18.93 -3.27
C SER A 79 10.23 18.86 -2.70
N ASN A 80 10.38 18.40 -1.45
CA ASN A 80 11.68 18.16 -0.84
C ASN A 80 12.33 16.84 -1.31
N LEU A 81 11.60 15.97 -2.00
CA LEU A 81 12.07 14.67 -2.46
C LEU A 81 12.30 14.62 -3.97
N THR A 82 11.53 15.41 -4.74
CA THR A 82 11.54 15.34 -6.20
C THR A 82 10.96 16.59 -6.87
N ASP A 83 11.42 16.85 -8.08
CA ASP A 83 10.84 17.86 -9.01
C ASP A 83 9.70 17.30 -9.88
N LYS A 84 9.44 16.00 -9.81
CA LYS A 84 8.43 15.33 -10.62
C LYS A 84 7.03 15.82 -10.29
N LYS A 85 6.20 15.98 -11.34
CA LYS A 85 4.81 16.45 -11.19
C LYS A 85 3.81 15.32 -10.87
N ILE A 86 4.24 14.07 -11.05
CA ILE A 86 3.43 12.89 -10.76
C ILE A 86 4.16 12.03 -9.73
N VAL A 87 3.55 11.86 -8.57
CA VAL A 87 4.14 11.16 -7.43
C VAL A 87 3.23 10.03 -6.97
N PHE A 88 3.85 8.96 -6.49
CA PHE A 88 3.16 7.82 -5.88
C PHE A 88 3.66 7.64 -4.45
N ASP A 89 2.76 7.69 -3.51
CA ASP A 89 3.03 7.28 -2.13
C ASP A 89 2.56 5.85 -1.88
N SER A 90 3.31 5.10 -1.11
CA SER A 90 3.03 3.71 -0.85
C SER A 90 2.93 3.43 0.64
N SER A 91 1.73 3.03 1.09
CA SER A 91 1.45 2.63 2.47
C SER A 91 0.39 1.53 2.51
N PHE A 92 0.46 0.65 3.51
CA PHE A 92 -0.57 -0.36 3.76
C PHE A 92 -1.93 0.24 4.12
N THR A 93 -1.97 1.47 4.59
CA THR A 93 -3.16 2.11 5.14
C THR A 93 -3.92 2.97 4.14
N TRP A 94 -3.37 3.26 2.95
CA TRP A 94 -4.03 4.10 1.96
C TRP A 94 -5.35 3.55 1.44
N HIS A 95 -5.57 2.24 1.44
CA HIS A 95 -6.85 1.65 1.05
C HIS A 95 -7.93 1.69 2.13
N ASN A 96 -7.60 2.17 3.35
CA ASN A 96 -8.59 2.37 4.40
C ASN A 96 -9.59 3.44 3.98
N ARG A 97 -10.89 3.17 4.15
CA ARG A 97 -11.98 4.07 3.76
C ARG A 97 -11.89 5.45 4.41
N TYR A 98 -11.37 5.56 5.64
CA TYR A 98 -11.19 6.84 6.32
C TYR A 98 -10.09 7.67 5.67
N ASN A 99 -8.98 7.05 5.27
CA ASN A 99 -7.91 7.74 4.56
C ASN A 99 -8.35 8.20 3.16
N ILE A 100 -9.17 7.39 2.47
CA ILE A 100 -9.76 7.79 1.18
C ILE A 100 -10.74 8.95 1.38
N TRP A 101 -11.59 8.89 2.40
CA TRP A 101 -12.51 9.98 2.75
C TRP A 101 -11.76 11.26 3.10
N MET A 102 -10.75 11.19 3.95
CA MET A 102 -9.89 12.31 4.31
C MET A 102 -9.28 12.98 3.08
N LEU A 103 -8.65 12.20 2.19
CA LEU A 103 -8.08 12.75 0.96
C LEU A 103 -9.14 13.31 0.00
N LYS A 104 -10.33 12.71 -0.04
CA LYS A 104 -11.46 13.28 -0.80
C LYS A 104 -11.83 14.66 -0.30
N LEU A 105 -11.83 14.91 1.00
CA LEU A 105 -12.07 16.24 1.57
C LEU A 105 -10.93 17.21 1.22
N ILE A 106 -9.68 16.77 1.32
CA ILE A 106 -8.49 17.60 1.06
C ILE A 106 -8.40 18.01 -0.43
N TYR A 107 -8.71 17.10 -1.35
CA TYR A 107 -8.54 17.32 -2.80
C TYR A 107 -9.84 17.64 -3.55
N GLY A 108 -11.02 17.49 -2.91
CA GLY A 108 -12.33 17.65 -3.54
C GLY A 108 -12.78 16.45 -4.37
N GLU A 109 -11.90 15.49 -4.61
CA GLU A 109 -12.18 14.28 -5.37
C GLU A 109 -11.59 13.03 -4.67
N ALA A 110 -12.21 11.87 -4.92
CA ALA A 110 -11.71 10.63 -4.34
C ALA A 110 -10.37 10.24 -4.96
N PRO A 111 -9.36 9.87 -4.14
CA PRO A 111 -8.05 9.49 -4.64
C PRO A 111 -8.10 8.17 -5.42
N LYS A 112 -7.13 7.97 -6.31
CA LYS A 112 -6.91 6.70 -7.00
C LYS A 112 -5.89 5.87 -6.25
N VAL A 113 -6.30 4.68 -5.79
CA VAL A 113 -5.49 3.76 -4.99
C VAL A 113 -5.27 2.46 -5.77
N ILE A 114 -4.04 2.18 -6.13
CA ILE A 114 -3.63 0.90 -6.72
C ILE A 114 -3.37 -0.06 -5.55
N CYS A 115 -4.19 -1.11 -5.44
CA CYS A 115 -4.18 -1.99 -4.28
C CYS A 115 -3.70 -3.39 -4.65
N CYS A 116 -2.48 -3.74 -4.22
CA CYS A 116 -1.90 -5.05 -4.46
C CYS A 116 -2.52 -6.10 -3.55
N VAL A 117 -2.95 -7.22 -4.15
CA VAL A 117 -3.43 -8.40 -3.44
C VAL A 117 -2.69 -9.65 -3.94
N ARG A 118 -2.63 -10.65 -3.10
CA ARG A 118 -2.07 -11.96 -3.39
C ARG A 118 -2.92 -13.01 -2.70
N ASN A 119 -2.96 -14.24 -3.22
CA ASN A 119 -3.69 -15.31 -2.56
C ASN A 119 -3.26 -15.43 -1.10
N MET A 120 -4.22 -15.46 -0.18
CA MET A 120 -3.95 -15.41 1.25
C MET A 120 -3.14 -16.62 1.74
N GLU A 121 -3.34 -17.80 1.16
CA GLU A 121 -2.51 -18.96 1.43
C GLU A 121 -1.05 -18.77 1.01
N GLU A 122 -0.80 -18.02 -0.07
CA GLU A 122 0.57 -17.69 -0.50
C GLU A 122 1.19 -16.65 0.44
N ILE A 123 0.41 -15.68 0.92
CA ILE A 123 0.87 -14.71 1.94
C ILE A 123 1.21 -15.44 3.23
N ALA A 124 0.31 -16.31 3.72
CA ALA A 124 0.53 -17.10 4.94
C ALA A 124 1.78 -17.98 4.81
N GLY A 125 1.92 -18.71 3.71
CA GLY A 125 3.14 -19.51 3.45
C GLY A 125 4.42 -18.66 3.40
N SER A 126 4.36 -17.45 2.81
CA SER A 126 5.49 -16.52 2.79
C SER A 126 5.86 -16.03 4.20
N TYR A 127 4.87 -15.76 5.06
CA TYR A 127 5.13 -15.39 6.45
C TYR A 127 5.66 -16.57 7.27
N THR A 128 5.07 -17.76 7.13
CA THR A 128 5.56 -18.97 7.83
C THR A 128 7.03 -19.24 7.50
N ASN A 129 7.41 -19.17 6.21
CA ASN A 129 8.81 -19.31 5.81
C ASN A 129 9.71 -18.22 6.42
N LEU A 130 9.25 -16.96 6.39
CA LEU A 130 10.01 -15.85 6.96
C LEU A 130 10.24 -16.02 8.46
N TYR A 131 9.20 -16.35 9.21
CA TYR A 131 9.28 -16.52 10.65
C TYR A 131 10.11 -17.74 11.04
N ASN A 132 9.91 -18.89 10.38
CA ASN A 132 10.69 -20.10 10.61
C ASN A 132 12.19 -19.88 10.36
N ASN A 133 12.55 -19.15 9.29
CA ASN A 133 13.95 -18.81 8.99
C ASN A 133 14.57 -17.88 10.05
N ASN A 134 13.78 -17.21 10.85
CA ASN A 134 14.21 -16.35 11.95
C ASN A 134 13.97 -16.98 13.34
N GLY A 135 13.73 -18.30 13.39
CA GLY A 135 13.52 -19.03 14.65
C GLY A 135 12.24 -18.66 15.40
N ARG A 136 11.22 -18.16 14.69
CA ARG A 136 9.93 -17.72 15.25
C ARG A 136 8.78 -18.44 14.59
N PHE A 137 7.58 -18.35 15.18
CA PHE A 137 6.35 -18.93 14.63
C PHE A 137 5.42 -17.84 14.09
N PHE A 138 4.85 -18.08 12.90
CA PHE A 138 3.92 -17.12 12.28
C PHE A 138 2.63 -16.94 13.10
N GLU A 139 2.22 -17.96 13.82
CA GLU A 139 1.07 -17.93 14.73
C GLU A 139 1.23 -16.87 15.82
N GLU A 140 2.43 -16.63 16.33
CA GLU A 140 2.71 -15.56 17.31
C GLU A 140 2.38 -14.19 16.73
N TYR A 141 2.73 -13.95 15.46
CA TYR A 141 2.37 -12.72 14.78
C TYR A 141 0.86 -12.57 14.58
N LEU A 142 0.15 -13.67 14.28
CA LEU A 142 -1.31 -13.63 14.10
C LEU A 142 -2.05 -13.36 15.42
N MET A 143 -1.50 -13.78 16.54
CA MET A 143 -2.05 -13.53 17.88
C MET A 143 -1.81 -12.10 18.38
N TYR A 144 -0.90 -11.38 17.75
CA TYR A 144 -0.64 -9.99 18.09
C TYR A 144 -1.76 -9.08 17.59
N ASP A 145 -2.40 -8.34 18.48
CA ASP A 145 -3.52 -7.42 18.16
C ASP A 145 -3.15 -6.35 17.13
N GLY A 146 -1.87 -6.07 16.99
CA GLY A 146 -1.30 -5.14 16.04
C GLY A 146 -1.01 -5.71 14.65
N ASN A 147 -1.31 -7.02 14.37
CA ASN A 147 -0.87 -7.62 13.11
C ASN A 147 -1.47 -6.93 11.89
N ASP A 148 -0.58 -6.51 10.98
CA ASP A 148 -0.96 -5.73 9.81
C ASP A 148 -1.73 -6.55 8.78
N LEU A 149 -1.57 -7.87 8.73
CA LEU A 149 -2.22 -8.72 7.74
C LEU A 149 -3.73 -8.72 7.91
N VAL A 150 -4.21 -9.01 9.12
CA VAL A 150 -5.66 -9.08 9.41
C VAL A 150 -6.27 -7.68 9.37
N LYS A 151 -5.60 -6.67 9.92
CA LYS A 151 -6.07 -5.27 9.87
C LYS A 151 -6.21 -4.78 8.45
N THR A 152 -5.18 -4.90 7.62
CA THR A 152 -5.20 -4.43 6.23
C THR A 152 -6.22 -5.20 5.39
N TYR A 153 -6.36 -6.52 5.59
CA TYR A 153 -7.38 -7.31 4.92
C TYR A 153 -8.80 -6.83 5.26
N ASN A 154 -9.10 -6.65 6.54
CA ASN A 154 -10.41 -6.22 7.00
C ASN A 154 -10.76 -4.82 6.48
N GLU A 155 -9.81 -3.89 6.51
CA GLU A 155 -10.04 -2.54 5.97
C GLU A 155 -10.23 -2.55 4.45
N LEU A 156 -9.47 -3.36 3.72
CA LEU A 156 -9.67 -3.52 2.28
C LEU A 156 -11.06 -4.09 1.95
N TRP A 157 -11.52 -5.09 2.71
CA TRP A 157 -12.85 -5.65 2.58
C TRP A 157 -13.94 -4.61 2.84
N LYS A 158 -13.82 -3.83 3.93
CA LYS A 158 -14.77 -2.75 4.26
C LYS A 158 -14.81 -1.68 3.15
N THR A 159 -13.65 -1.28 2.63
CA THR A 159 -13.56 -0.26 1.59
C THR A 159 -14.18 -0.74 0.28
N ARG A 160 -13.91 -1.98 -0.13
CA ARG A 160 -14.54 -2.59 -1.31
C ARG A 160 -16.07 -2.58 -1.21
N SER A 161 -16.61 -2.77 -0.01
CA SER A 161 -18.06 -2.84 0.25
C SER A 161 -18.69 -1.47 0.52
N SER A 162 -17.93 -0.39 0.39
CA SER A 162 -18.36 0.99 0.61
C SER A 162 -18.53 1.79 -0.68
N SER A 163 -19.00 3.03 -0.57
CA SER A 163 -19.05 3.99 -1.67
C SER A 163 -17.69 4.35 -2.26
N PHE A 164 -16.59 4.03 -1.56
CA PHE A 164 -15.22 4.25 -2.03
C PHE A 164 -14.65 3.11 -2.89
N ARG A 165 -15.45 2.10 -3.22
CA ARG A 165 -15.01 1.00 -4.12
C ARG A 165 -14.39 1.50 -5.42
N GLY A 166 -14.93 2.57 -6.00
CA GLY A 166 -14.43 3.18 -7.24
C GLY A 166 -13.03 3.79 -7.14
N SER A 167 -12.56 4.10 -5.92
CA SER A 167 -11.19 4.55 -5.68
C SER A 167 -10.14 3.45 -5.77
N LEU A 168 -10.54 2.17 -5.74
CA LEU A 168 -9.64 1.03 -5.70
C LEU A 168 -9.45 0.40 -7.08
N HIS A 169 -8.21 0.21 -7.48
CA HIS A 169 -7.83 -0.70 -8.57
C HIS A 169 -7.07 -1.89 -7.98
N ILE A 170 -7.71 -3.06 -7.99
CA ILE A 170 -7.13 -4.28 -7.44
C ILE A 170 -6.13 -4.87 -8.44
N VAL A 171 -4.89 -5.06 -8.00
CA VAL A 171 -3.81 -5.69 -8.77
C VAL A 171 -3.43 -6.99 -8.09
N LYS A 172 -3.69 -8.11 -8.75
CA LYS A 172 -3.25 -9.42 -8.27
C LYS A 172 -1.77 -9.61 -8.56
N TYR A 173 -1.02 -10.05 -7.56
CA TYR A 173 0.41 -10.32 -7.70
C TYR A 173 0.72 -11.30 -8.84
N ASN A 174 -0.09 -12.37 -8.97
CA ASN A 174 0.12 -13.36 -10.02
C ASN A 174 -0.11 -12.76 -11.41
N ASP A 175 -1.15 -11.91 -11.60
CA ASP A 175 -1.37 -11.22 -12.88
C ASP A 175 -0.23 -10.26 -13.21
N LEU A 176 0.32 -9.57 -12.19
CA LEU A 176 1.47 -8.68 -12.38
C LEU A 176 2.74 -9.42 -12.81
N VAL A 177 2.90 -10.68 -12.40
CA VAL A 177 4.06 -11.51 -12.76
C VAL A 177 3.82 -12.26 -14.07
N ASP A 178 2.65 -12.88 -14.24
CA ASP A 178 2.35 -13.80 -15.34
C ASP A 178 1.87 -13.05 -16.60
N ASP A 179 1.19 -11.87 -16.44
CA ASP A 179 0.64 -11.02 -17.51
C ASP A 179 0.91 -9.54 -17.23
N HIS A 180 2.20 -9.23 -17.05
CA HIS A 180 2.63 -7.90 -16.61
C HIS A 180 2.23 -6.77 -17.57
N ASP A 181 2.34 -6.95 -18.89
CA ASP A 181 2.04 -5.90 -19.86
C ASP A 181 0.57 -5.47 -19.80
N ASN A 182 -0.37 -6.43 -19.78
CA ASN A 182 -1.79 -6.11 -19.67
C ASN A 182 -2.15 -5.55 -18.29
N THR A 183 -1.52 -6.08 -17.24
CA THR A 183 -1.71 -5.56 -15.88
C THR A 183 -1.27 -4.10 -15.78
N MET A 184 -0.09 -3.77 -16.32
CA MET A 184 0.39 -2.40 -16.34
C MET A 184 -0.49 -1.49 -17.19
N LYS A 185 -0.97 -1.92 -18.37
CA LYS A 185 -1.93 -1.15 -19.18
C LYS A 185 -3.20 -0.80 -18.41
N LYS A 186 -3.76 -1.76 -17.64
CA LYS A 186 -4.93 -1.52 -16.78
C LYS A 186 -4.64 -0.50 -15.69
N ILE A 187 -3.46 -0.56 -15.05
CA ILE A 187 -3.02 0.42 -14.05
C ILE A 187 -2.94 1.81 -14.69
N TYR A 188 -2.25 1.95 -15.83
CA TYR A 188 -2.12 3.24 -16.52
C TYR A 188 -3.47 3.81 -16.97
N LYS A 189 -4.39 2.96 -17.43
CA LYS A 189 -5.77 3.36 -17.74
C LYS A 189 -6.50 3.86 -16.50
N PHE A 190 -6.36 3.18 -15.36
CA PHE A 190 -7.00 3.58 -14.10
C PHE A 190 -6.48 4.93 -13.59
N ILE A 191 -5.18 5.17 -13.65
CA ILE A 191 -4.59 6.45 -13.25
C ILE A 191 -4.68 7.54 -14.34
N GLU A 192 -5.27 7.23 -15.50
CA GLU A 192 -5.44 8.17 -16.63
C GLU A 192 -4.11 8.79 -17.08
N GLN A 193 -3.10 7.94 -17.20
CA GLN A 193 -1.79 8.32 -17.71
C GLN A 193 -1.45 7.55 -18.99
N PRO A 194 -0.68 8.17 -19.92
CA PRO A 194 -0.17 7.45 -21.07
C PRO A 194 0.66 6.23 -20.67
N TYR A 195 0.40 5.10 -21.32
CA TYR A 195 1.11 3.87 -21.03
C TYR A 195 2.61 4.02 -21.29
N PHE A 196 3.41 3.57 -20.33
CA PHE A 196 4.86 3.44 -20.43
C PHE A 196 5.23 1.97 -20.34
N LYS A 197 5.92 1.45 -21.35
CA LYS A 197 6.38 0.05 -21.35
C LYS A 197 7.53 -0.12 -20.37
N THR A 198 7.32 -0.93 -19.36
CA THR A 198 8.31 -1.25 -18.33
C THR A 198 9.19 -2.43 -18.74
N ASP A 199 10.46 -2.42 -18.35
CA ASP A 199 11.40 -3.51 -18.57
C ASP A 199 11.57 -4.32 -17.27
N PHE A 200 10.87 -5.43 -17.18
CA PHE A 200 10.88 -6.31 -16.01
C PHE A 200 12.21 -7.04 -15.80
N LYS A 201 13.11 -7.04 -16.79
CA LYS A 201 14.46 -7.61 -16.67
C LYS A 201 15.44 -6.65 -15.98
N LYS A 202 15.13 -5.35 -15.97
CA LYS A 202 15.96 -4.27 -15.41
C LYS A 202 15.47 -3.76 -14.05
N LEU A 203 14.80 -4.59 -13.28
CA LEU A 203 14.36 -4.22 -11.94
C LEU A 203 15.56 -4.19 -10.99
N LYS A 204 15.83 -3.04 -10.41
CA LYS A 204 16.89 -2.86 -9.41
C LYS A 204 16.27 -2.79 -8.03
N ARG A 205 16.84 -3.54 -7.08
CA ARG A 205 16.48 -3.46 -5.67
C ARG A 205 16.78 -2.05 -5.14
N ASN A 206 15.84 -1.45 -4.43
CA ASN A 206 16.12 -0.23 -3.69
C ASN A 206 16.98 -0.57 -2.46
N LYS A 207 18.14 0.10 -2.30
CA LYS A 207 19.12 -0.16 -1.23
C LYS A 207 18.60 0.14 0.18
N ASP A 208 17.54 0.93 0.31
CA ASP A 208 17.00 1.35 1.61
C ASP A 208 16.32 0.22 2.40
N TYR A 209 16.03 -0.92 1.76
CA TYR A 209 15.41 -2.08 2.42
C TYR A 209 16.28 -2.75 3.50
N ASN A 210 17.59 -2.66 3.39
CA ASN A 210 18.50 -3.26 4.38
C ASN A 210 18.36 -2.62 5.77
N LYS A 211 17.93 -1.35 5.84
CA LYS A 211 17.68 -0.66 7.11
C LYS A 211 16.39 -1.14 7.77
N ALA A 212 15.35 -1.42 6.99
CA ALA A 212 14.07 -1.93 7.51
C ALA A 212 14.21 -3.36 8.08
N GLU A 213 15.00 -4.22 7.46
CA GLU A 213 15.29 -5.58 7.98
C GLU A 213 15.94 -5.54 9.37
N LYS A 214 16.89 -4.64 9.58
CA LYS A 214 17.54 -4.43 10.89
C LYS A 214 16.57 -3.95 11.94
N LEU A 215 15.66 -3.03 11.57
CA LEU A 215 14.69 -2.47 12.50
C LEU A 215 13.69 -3.52 13.02
N HIS A 216 13.27 -4.45 12.15
CA HIS A 216 12.27 -5.47 12.48
C HIS A 216 12.89 -6.78 13.00
N SER A 217 14.21 -6.90 13.03
CA SER A 217 14.93 -8.14 13.41
C SER A 217 14.43 -9.38 12.65
N LEU A 218 14.08 -9.21 11.36
CA LEU A 218 13.59 -10.25 10.48
C LEU A 218 14.40 -10.23 9.18
N GLU A 219 15.37 -11.11 9.07
CA GLU A 219 16.15 -11.28 7.84
C GLU A 219 15.27 -11.78 6.69
N GLY A 220 15.46 -11.21 5.49
CA GLY A 220 14.70 -11.59 4.31
C GLY A 220 13.30 -10.98 4.21
N LEU A 221 12.95 -10.02 5.08
CA LEU A 221 11.65 -9.35 5.05
C LEU A 221 11.34 -8.71 3.69
N HIS A 222 12.35 -8.16 3.03
CA HIS A 222 12.22 -7.38 1.78
C HIS A 222 13.09 -7.92 0.63
N ASN A 223 13.25 -9.22 0.53
CA ASN A 223 14.00 -9.82 -0.58
C ASN A 223 13.25 -9.60 -1.90
N ILE A 224 13.71 -8.63 -2.68
CA ILE A 224 13.34 -8.48 -4.09
C ILE A 224 14.43 -9.18 -4.89
N THR A 225 14.08 -10.27 -5.55
CA THR A 225 14.98 -10.92 -6.50
C THR A 225 15.14 -10.05 -7.74
N GLU A 226 16.35 -9.95 -8.26
CA GLU A 226 16.58 -9.31 -9.56
C GLU A 226 15.76 -10.03 -10.64
N GLY A 227 15.05 -9.23 -11.43
CA GLY A 227 14.18 -9.75 -12.49
C GLY A 227 12.85 -10.31 -11.98
N LEU A 228 12.08 -10.82 -12.92
CA LEU A 228 10.71 -11.32 -12.71
C LEU A 228 10.78 -12.78 -12.24
N LYS A 229 10.95 -13.00 -10.93
CA LYS A 229 10.84 -14.34 -10.35
C LYS A 229 9.57 -14.43 -9.52
N LYS A 230 8.69 -15.35 -9.91
CA LYS A 230 7.55 -15.73 -9.07
C LYS A 230 8.09 -16.29 -7.76
N SER A 231 7.71 -15.70 -6.65
CA SER A 231 8.09 -16.19 -5.33
C SER A 231 7.40 -17.55 -5.10
N ASP A 232 8.18 -18.61 -5.08
CA ASP A 232 7.68 -19.93 -4.68
C ASP A 232 7.58 -19.97 -3.15
N THR A 233 6.36 -19.98 -2.65
CA THR A 233 6.09 -20.08 -1.20
C THR A 233 6.01 -21.51 -0.72
N ASN A 234 6.11 -22.48 -1.65
CA ASN A 234 6.05 -23.92 -1.36
C ASN A 234 4.93 -24.29 -0.35
N ILE A 235 3.73 -23.75 -0.61
CA ILE A 235 2.58 -23.75 0.30
C ILE A 235 2.32 -25.12 0.92
N ASN A 236 2.40 -26.19 0.11
CA ASN A 236 2.12 -27.55 0.54
C ASN A 236 3.15 -28.12 1.53
N LYS A 237 4.36 -27.54 1.56
CA LYS A 237 5.39 -27.91 2.55
C LYS A 237 5.34 -27.02 3.79
N THR A 238 4.76 -25.83 3.66
CA THR A 238 4.78 -24.79 4.69
C THR A 238 3.51 -24.80 5.54
N LEU A 239 2.37 -25.12 4.93
CA LEU A 239 1.05 -25.05 5.56
C LEU A 239 0.35 -26.39 5.53
N SER A 240 -0.39 -26.70 6.58
CA SER A 240 -1.30 -27.86 6.61
C SER A 240 -2.46 -27.68 5.61
N LYS A 241 -3.09 -28.77 5.19
CA LYS A 241 -4.28 -28.74 4.31
C LYS A 241 -5.42 -27.90 4.90
N ILE A 242 -5.58 -27.92 6.23
CA ILE A 242 -6.61 -27.14 6.93
C ILE A 242 -6.29 -25.63 6.82
N GLN A 243 -5.05 -25.23 7.08
CA GLN A 243 -4.61 -23.83 6.94
C GLN A 243 -4.77 -23.33 5.51
N ILE A 244 -4.37 -24.12 4.50
CA ILE A 244 -4.57 -23.79 3.09
C ILE A 244 -6.05 -23.56 2.78
N LYS A 245 -6.94 -24.46 3.22
CA LYS A 245 -8.38 -24.34 3.03
C LYS A 245 -8.96 -23.09 3.71
N TYR A 246 -8.48 -22.78 4.91
CA TYR A 246 -8.89 -21.58 5.64
C TYR A 246 -8.53 -20.31 4.88
N TRP A 247 -7.27 -20.14 4.53
CA TRP A 247 -6.79 -18.93 3.86
C TRP A 247 -7.39 -18.75 2.45
N LYS A 248 -7.62 -19.81 1.69
CA LYS A 248 -8.26 -19.75 0.36
C LYS A 248 -9.64 -19.11 0.38
N ARG A 249 -10.40 -19.26 1.46
CA ARG A 249 -11.74 -18.66 1.58
C ARG A 249 -11.72 -17.13 1.57
N MET A 250 -10.60 -16.54 1.94
CA MET A 250 -10.43 -15.09 2.03
C MET A 250 -10.15 -14.43 0.66
N ASN A 251 -9.88 -15.19 -0.39
CA ASN A 251 -9.49 -14.68 -1.72
C ASN A 251 -10.71 -14.20 -2.53
N TRP A 252 -11.44 -13.22 -2.03
CA TRP A 252 -12.64 -12.68 -2.70
C TRP A 252 -12.34 -12.03 -4.06
N TRP A 253 -11.11 -11.60 -4.30
CA TRP A 253 -10.67 -11.00 -5.58
C TRP A 253 -10.51 -12.02 -6.71
N ASN A 254 -10.67 -13.30 -6.42
CA ASN A 254 -10.67 -14.38 -7.40
C ASN A 254 -12.08 -14.82 -7.83
N LYS A 255 -13.13 -14.19 -7.27
CA LYS A 255 -14.54 -14.48 -7.56
C LYS A 255 -15.10 -13.58 -8.63
#